data_8276f90abd755f6c4869e60b273bd286
#
_entry.id   8276f90abd755f6c4869e60b273bd286
#
_cell.length_a   1.000
_cell.length_b   1.000
_cell.length_c   1.000
_cell.angle_alpha   90.00
_cell.angle_beta   90.00
_cell.angle_gamma   90.00
#
_symmetry.space_group_name_H-M   'P 1'
#
loop_
_entity.id
_entity.type
_entity.pdbx_description
1 polymer ?
#
loop_
_entity_poly.entity_id
_entity_poly.type
_entity_poly.pdbx_seq_one_letter_code
_entity_poly.pdbx_strand_id
1 'polypeptide(L)'
;MCPYAHQTSLWIREVQRLTNLQVNWKFFSLEVINHVDGKKFPWERELAYGWTPLRIAAWLRRRSNDLCGAWYLASAHALHIEGRRPYERETANELLVSIGAPAETWEAALADQTTHDDVRRDHEHAVSTLGGFGVPILVPPTGRAIFGPVIVPAPSGDDALRLWNLVYSASQFPHFYELKVPKTADDLTHISEAFTPYMRAREWNTVQNPAL
;
A
#
# COMPACT_ATOMS: atom_id res chain seq x y z
N MET A 1 -6.03 2.41 -1.27
CA MET A 1 -5.21 1.18 -1.27
C MET A 1 -5.22 0.57 -2.67
N CYS A 2 -4.09 0.05 -3.16
CA CYS A 2 -3.91 -0.45 -4.53
C CYS A 2 -3.79 -1.97 -4.52
N PRO A 3 -4.58 -2.72 -5.30
CA PRO A 3 -4.50 -4.17 -5.31
C PRO A 3 -3.15 -4.70 -5.85
N TYR A 4 -2.54 -4.01 -6.81
CA TYR A 4 -1.21 -4.38 -7.28
C TYR A 4 -0.12 -4.15 -6.21
N ALA A 5 -0.20 -3.04 -5.46
CA ALA A 5 0.73 -2.82 -4.34
C ALA A 5 0.56 -3.89 -3.24
N HIS A 6 -0.66 -4.39 -3.03
CA HIS A 6 -0.89 -5.54 -2.16
C HIS A 6 -0.15 -6.78 -2.67
N GLN A 7 -0.31 -7.15 -3.94
CA GLN A 7 0.40 -8.29 -4.53
C GLN A 7 1.92 -8.14 -4.44
N THR A 8 2.44 -6.96 -4.74
CA THR A 8 3.88 -6.67 -4.59
C THR A 8 4.33 -6.79 -3.14
N SER A 9 3.49 -6.40 -2.17
CA SER A 9 3.82 -6.57 -0.75
C SER A 9 3.86 -8.03 -0.30
N LEU A 10 3.01 -8.89 -0.86
CA LEU A 10 3.06 -10.33 -0.61
C LEU A 10 4.36 -10.92 -1.16
N TRP A 11 4.71 -10.56 -2.38
CA TRP A 11 5.96 -10.98 -2.98
C TRP A 11 7.20 -10.53 -2.19
N ILE A 12 7.29 -9.26 -1.79
CA ILE A 12 8.47 -8.79 -1.05
C ILE A 12 8.59 -9.44 0.33
N ARG A 13 7.47 -9.81 0.96
CA ARG A 13 7.46 -10.60 2.20
C ARG A 13 7.94 -12.02 1.99
N GLU A 14 7.63 -12.62 0.85
CA GLU A 14 8.18 -13.93 0.49
C GLU A 14 9.70 -13.85 0.28
N VAL A 15 10.19 -12.78 -0.37
CA VAL A 15 11.63 -12.53 -0.46
C VAL A 15 12.28 -12.35 0.92
N GLN A 16 11.64 -11.60 1.84
CA GLN A 16 12.10 -11.48 3.23
C GLN A 16 12.21 -12.85 3.92
N ARG A 17 11.20 -13.70 3.75
CA ARG A 17 11.18 -15.04 4.34
C ARG A 17 12.30 -15.94 3.82
N LEU A 18 12.66 -15.79 2.55
CA LEU A 18 13.68 -16.61 1.87
C LEU A 18 15.11 -16.05 2.02
N THR A 19 15.24 -14.80 2.49
CA THR A 19 16.50 -14.08 2.59
C THR A 19 16.59 -13.30 3.91
N ASN A 20 17.64 -12.50 4.07
CA ASN A 20 17.78 -11.57 5.19
C ASN A 20 17.36 -10.13 4.81
N LEU A 21 16.52 -9.97 3.78
CA LEU A 21 16.08 -8.65 3.33
C LEU A 21 15.31 -7.93 4.45
N GLN A 22 15.71 -6.71 4.75
CA GLN A 22 14.97 -5.81 5.66
C GLN A 22 14.10 -4.86 4.84
N VAL A 23 12.82 -4.74 5.19
CA VAL A 23 11.87 -3.87 4.51
C VAL A 23 11.44 -2.73 5.43
N ASN A 24 11.63 -1.50 4.99
CA ASN A 24 11.13 -0.29 5.66
C ASN A 24 9.84 0.18 4.97
N TRP A 25 8.73 0.08 5.68
CA TRP A 25 7.42 0.47 5.16
C TRP A 25 7.27 1.99 5.12
N LYS A 26 6.87 2.51 3.95
CA LYS A 26 6.64 3.92 3.68
C LYS A 26 5.22 4.16 3.20
N PHE A 27 4.77 5.41 3.24
CA PHE A 27 3.40 5.79 2.92
C PHE A 27 3.32 6.52 1.59
N PHE A 28 2.29 6.17 0.82
CA PHE A 28 1.92 6.86 -0.40
C PHE A 28 0.39 6.95 -0.48
N SER A 29 -0.14 8.13 -0.66
CA SER A 29 -1.59 8.33 -0.75
C SER A 29 -2.06 8.42 -2.19
N LEU A 30 -2.85 7.43 -2.60
CA LEU A 30 -3.55 7.49 -3.89
C LEU A 30 -4.68 8.53 -3.90
N GLU A 31 -5.23 8.88 -2.73
CA GLU A 31 -6.25 9.93 -2.63
C GLU A 31 -5.66 11.32 -2.87
N VAL A 32 -4.39 11.52 -2.50
CA VAL A 32 -3.70 12.80 -2.72
C VAL A 32 -3.20 12.92 -4.15
N ILE A 33 -2.50 11.89 -4.67
CA ILE A 33 -1.96 11.96 -6.04
C ILE A 33 -3.05 12.02 -7.12
N ASN A 34 -4.24 11.47 -6.84
CA ASN A 34 -5.40 11.52 -7.71
C ASN A 34 -6.44 12.56 -7.24
N HIS A 35 -6.01 13.57 -6.50
CA HIS A 35 -6.91 14.62 -6.04
C HIS A 35 -7.52 15.36 -7.24
N VAL A 36 -8.81 15.65 -7.13
CA VAL A 36 -9.56 16.40 -8.13
C VAL A 36 -9.95 17.74 -7.52
N ASP A 37 -9.71 18.82 -8.26
CA ASP A 37 -10.06 20.18 -7.83
C ASP A 37 -11.52 20.29 -7.42
N GLY A 38 -11.77 21.01 -6.32
CA GLY A 38 -13.09 21.19 -5.73
C GLY A 38 -13.54 20.03 -4.82
N LYS A 39 -12.76 18.98 -4.67
CA LYS A 39 -13.04 17.92 -3.68
C LYS A 39 -12.25 18.16 -2.39
N LYS A 40 -12.79 17.64 -1.27
CA LYS A 40 -12.06 17.66 0.01
C LYS A 40 -10.85 16.78 -0.04
N PHE A 41 -9.73 17.26 0.48
CA PHE A 41 -8.58 16.41 0.76
C PHE A 41 -8.89 15.34 1.81
N PRO A 42 -8.17 14.23 1.85
CA PRO A 42 -8.46 13.14 2.80
C PRO A 42 -8.36 13.57 4.27
N TRP A 43 -7.54 14.56 4.61
CA TRP A 43 -7.41 15.11 5.98
C TRP A 43 -8.53 16.07 6.38
N GLU A 44 -9.38 16.49 5.44
CA GLU A 44 -10.57 17.32 5.69
C GLU A 44 -11.82 16.46 5.94
N ARG A 45 -11.68 15.15 5.87
CA ARG A 45 -12.77 14.18 6.07
C ARG A 45 -12.57 13.45 7.39
N GLU A 46 -13.67 13.15 8.08
CA GLU A 46 -13.65 12.38 9.32
C GLU A 46 -13.03 11.00 9.12
N LEU A 47 -13.44 10.31 8.06
CA LEU A 47 -12.87 9.07 7.61
C LEU A 47 -12.51 9.15 6.12
N ALA A 48 -11.36 8.60 5.74
CA ALA A 48 -10.92 8.53 4.37
C ALA A 48 -10.43 7.11 4.06
N TYR A 49 -10.91 6.59 2.97
CA TYR A 49 -10.69 5.23 2.50
C TYR A 49 -9.23 4.75 2.55
N GLY A 50 -8.30 5.57 2.07
CA GLY A 50 -6.87 5.25 2.08
C GLY A 50 -6.11 5.95 3.21
N TRP A 51 -6.48 7.18 3.54
CA TRP A 51 -5.76 8.01 4.49
C TRP A 51 -5.90 7.55 5.94
N THR A 52 -7.10 7.13 6.36
CA THR A 52 -7.34 6.64 7.71
C THR A 52 -6.46 5.42 8.03
N PRO A 53 -6.38 4.37 7.20
CA PRO A 53 -5.43 3.27 7.42
C PRO A 53 -3.95 3.69 7.41
N LEU A 54 -3.57 4.70 6.62
CA LEU A 54 -2.19 5.22 6.62
C LEU A 54 -1.86 5.93 7.93
N ARG A 55 -2.79 6.68 8.55
CA ARG A 55 -2.58 7.29 9.86
C ARG A 55 -2.38 6.25 10.96
N ILE A 56 -3.18 5.18 10.94
CA ILE A 56 -2.99 4.04 11.86
C ILE A 56 -1.61 3.43 11.65
N ALA A 57 -1.21 3.19 10.39
CA ALA A 57 0.11 2.68 10.06
C ALA A 57 1.23 3.61 10.55
N ALA A 58 1.06 4.94 10.43
CA ALA A 58 2.03 5.93 10.90
C ALA A 58 2.21 5.88 12.42
N TRP A 59 1.11 5.80 13.16
CA TRP A 59 1.14 5.67 14.62
C TRP A 59 1.82 4.37 15.08
N LEU A 60 1.54 3.25 14.41
CA LEU A 60 2.19 1.97 14.68
C LEU A 60 3.66 1.99 14.31
N ARG A 61 4.06 2.60 13.18
CA ARG A 61 5.45 2.69 12.73
C ARG A 61 6.35 3.41 13.73
N ARG A 62 5.85 4.42 14.43
CA ARG A 62 6.59 5.11 15.50
C ARG A 62 6.98 4.17 16.66
N ARG A 63 6.29 3.05 16.81
CA ARG A 63 6.57 2.02 17.79
C ARG A 63 7.43 0.90 17.21
N SER A 64 7.02 0.40 16.05
CA SER A 64 7.70 -0.70 15.38
C SER A 64 7.37 -0.71 13.89
N ASN A 65 8.41 -0.82 13.06
CA ASN A 65 8.25 -1.07 11.62
C ASN A 65 7.54 -2.40 11.35
N ASP A 66 7.72 -3.40 12.23
CA ASP A 66 7.07 -4.70 12.10
C ASP A 66 5.56 -4.59 12.37
N LEU A 67 5.14 -3.83 13.37
CA LEU A 67 3.71 -3.53 13.60
C LEU A 67 3.10 -2.78 12.43
N CYS A 68 3.81 -1.80 11.85
CA CYS A 68 3.37 -1.13 10.63
C CYS A 68 3.19 -2.12 9.48
N GLY A 69 4.15 -3.01 9.29
CA GLY A 69 4.09 -4.06 8.28
C GLY A 69 2.94 -5.03 8.53
N ALA A 70 2.73 -5.48 9.77
CA ALA A 70 1.64 -6.38 10.15
C ALA A 70 0.27 -5.74 9.88
N TRP A 71 0.10 -4.46 10.26
CA TRP A 71 -1.11 -3.69 9.94
C TRP A 71 -1.35 -3.59 8.44
N TYR A 72 -0.29 -3.28 7.65
CA TYR A 72 -0.42 -3.22 6.20
C TYR A 72 -0.88 -4.56 5.62
N LEU A 73 -0.30 -5.68 6.07
CA LEU A 73 -0.71 -7.01 5.63
C LEU A 73 -2.17 -7.31 5.98
N ALA A 74 -2.54 -7.13 7.25
CA ALA A 74 -3.89 -7.44 7.75
C ALA A 74 -4.95 -6.57 7.05
N SER A 75 -4.73 -5.25 6.99
CA SER A 75 -5.67 -4.30 6.38
C SER A 75 -5.80 -4.51 4.86
N ALA A 76 -4.69 -4.82 4.18
CA ALA A 76 -4.72 -5.11 2.76
C ALA A 76 -5.39 -6.47 2.46
N HIS A 77 -5.15 -7.50 3.27
CA HIS A 77 -5.83 -8.79 3.14
C HIS A 77 -7.34 -8.64 3.34
N ALA A 78 -7.76 -7.98 4.42
CA ALA A 78 -9.16 -7.72 4.69
C ALA A 78 -9.86 -7.03 3.51
N LEU A 79 -9.23 -6.00 2.92
CA LEU A 79 -9.82 -5.27 1.81
C LEU A 79 -9.79 -6.05 0.50
N HIS A 80 -8.63 -6.61 0.13
CA HIS A 80 -8.41 -7.14 -1.23
C HIS A 80 -8.87 -8.58 -1.39
N ILE A 81 -8.89 -9.37 -0.30
CA ILE A 81 -9.25 -10.78 -0.33
C ILE A 81 -10.63 -11.04 0.29
N GLU A 82 -10.90 -10.43 1.46
CA GLU A 82 -12.15 -10.65 2.19
C GLU A 82 -13.26 -9.66 1.81
N GLY A 83 -12.94 -8.56 1.14
CA GLY A 83 -13.90 -7.50 0.79
C GLY A 83 -14.37 -6.70 2.02
N ARG A 84 -13.62 -6.71 3.11
CA ARG A 84 -13.88 -5.94 4.34
C ARG A 84 -13.24 -4.57 4.26
N ARG A 85 -13.70 -3.64 5.08
CA ARG A 85 -13.34 -2.22 5.03
C ARG A 85 -12.46 -1.81 6.21
N PRO A 86 -11.12 -1.86 6.11
CA PRO A 86 -10.22 -1.57 7.23
C PRO A 86 -10.16 -0.09 7.62
N TYR A 87 -10.87 0.79 6.93
CA TYR A 87 -11.08 2.18 7.29
C TYR A 87 -12.32 2.42 8.16
N GLU A 88 -13.11 1.36 8.41
CA GLU A 88 -14.21 1.36 9.36
C GLU A 88 -13.73 0.88 10.73
N ARG A 89 -14.20 1.53 11.79
CA ARG A 89 -13.69 1.35 13.17
C ARG A 89 -13.75 -0.12 13.64
N GLU A 90 -14.87 -0.77 13.42
CA GLU A 90 -15.08 -2.15 13.88
C GLU A 90 -14.08 -3.11 13.22
N THR A 91 -14.01 -3.08 11.89
CA THR A 91 -13.05 -3.87 11.12
C THR A 91 -11.61 -3.57 11.51
N ALA A 92 -11.27 -2.28 11.65
CA ALA A 92 -9.92 -1.87 12.03
C ALA A 92 -9.54 -2.42 13.42
N ASN A 93 -10.43 -2.31 14.41
CA ASN A 93 -10.16 -2.79 15.76
C ASN A 93 -9.94 -4.31 15.81
N GLU A 94 -10.76 -5.10 15.10
CA GLU A 94 -10.55 -6.54 14.99
C GLU A 94 -9.18 -6.87 14.41
N LEU A 95 -8.79 -6.17 13.32
CA LEU A 95 -7.49 -6.38 12.69
C LEU A 95 -6.33 -5.95 13.61
N LEU A 96 -6.48 -4.85 14.33
CA LEU A 96 -5.48 -4.38 15.30
C LEU A 96 -5.27 -5.39 16.43
N VAL A 97 -6.35 -5.95 16.96
CA VAL A 97 -6.27 -7.03 17.95
C VAL A 97 -5.54 -8.25 17.37
N SER A 98 -5.87 -8.65 16.14
CA SER A 98 -5.26 -9.82 15.49
C SER A 98 -3.75 -9.74 15.31
N ILE A 99 -3.20 -8.53 15.21
CA ILE A 99 -1.76 -8.29 15.08
C ILE A 99 -1.07 -7.94 16.41
N GLY A 100 -1.79 -7.99 17.53
CA GLY A 100 -1.25 -7.65 18.86
C GLY A 100 -0.95 -6.16 19.04
N ALA A 101 -1.63 -5.28 18.29
CA ALA A 101 -1.48 -3.85 18.47
C ALA A 101 -2.12 -3.38 19.79
N PRO A 102 -1.66 -2.26 20.40
CA PRO A 102 -2.29 -1.69 21.60
C PRO A 102 -3.78 -1.41 21.38
N ALA A 103 -4.60 -1.67 22.38
CA ALA A 103 -6.06 -1.55 22.28
C ALA A 103 -6.55 -0.14 21.92
N GLU A 104 -5.79 0.89 22.33
CA GLU A 104 -6.10 2.29 22.06
C GLU A 104 -5.68 2.77 20.66
N THR A 105 -5.12 1.90 19.82
CA THR A 105 -4.47 2.29 18.54
C THR A 105 -5.37 3.11 17.63
N TRP A 106 -6.63 2.71 17.45
CA TRP A 106 -7.57 3.43 16.59
C TRP A 106 -7.79 4.86 17.08
N GLU A 107 -8.18 5.01 18.34
CA GLU A 107 -8.47 6.33 18.94
C GLU A 107 -7.20 7.18 19.00
N ALA A 108 -6.10 6.62 19.44
CA ALA A 108 -4.84 7.33 19.59
C ALA A 108 -4.28 7.79 18.24
N ALA A 109 -4.33 6.94 17.21
CA ALA A 109 -3.86 7.30 15.87
C ALA A 109 -4.69 8.41 15.23
N LEU A 110 -6.00 8.39 15.42
CA LEU A 110 -6.89 9.38 14.81
C LEU A 110 -7.00 10.67 15.64
N ALA A 111 -6.75 10.64 16.94
CA ALA A 111 -6.63 11.84 17.76
C ALA A 111 -5.30 12.57 17.54
N ASP A 112 -4.23 11.85 17.27
CA ASP A 112 -2.90 12.42 17.04
C ASP A 112 -2.78 13.05 15.66
N GLN A 113 -2.91 14.39 15.58
CA GLN A 113 -2.85 15.16 14.34
C GLN A 113 -1.48 15.03 13.64
N THR A 114 -0.41 14.73 14.38
CA THR A 114 0.93 14.60 13.78
C THR A 114 1.10 13.34 12.93
N THR A 115 0.16 12.38 13.02
CA THR A 115 0.10 11.24 12.08
C THR A 115 -0.15 11.68 10.64
N HIS A 116 -0.85 12.80 10.43
CA HIS A 116 -0.99 13.41 9.10
C HIS A 116 0.37 13.81 8.52
N ASP A 117 1.23 14.39 9.35
CA ASP A 117 2.55 14.88 8.91
C ASP A 117 3.48 13.72 8.54
N ASP A 118 3.41 12.60 9.25
CA ASP A 118 4.18 11.41 8.89
C ASP A 118 3.77 10.85 7.52
N VAL A 119 2.46 10.80 7.26
CA VAL A 119 1.94 10.32 5.96
C VAL A 119 2.31 11.29 4.85
N ARG A 120 2.14 12.61 5.07
CA ARG A 120 2.48 13.63 4.08
C ARG A 120 3.96 13.61 3.76
N ARG A 121 4.84 13.55 4.74
CA ARG A 121 6.29 13.54 4.58
C ARG A 121 6.75 12.40 3.67
N ASP A 122 6.26 11.17 3.92
CA ASP A 122 6.61 10.02 3.10
C ASP A 122 6.04 10.18 1.67
N HIS A 123 4.80 10.64 1.55
CA HIS A 123 4.15 10.86 0.26
C HIS A 123 4.87 11.94 -0.57
N GLU A 124 5.14 13.09 0.03
CA GLU A 124 5.85 14.19 -0.61
C GLU A 124 7.27 13.79 -1.03
N HIS A 125 7.97 13.06 -0.18
CA HIS A 125 9.28 12.50 -0.53
C HIS A 125 9.17 11.56 -1.74
N ALA A 126 8.17 10.66 -1.75
CA ALA A 126 7.99 9.75 -2.87
C ALA A 126 7.67 10.50 -4.17
N VAL A 127 6.86 11.55 -4.14
CA VAL A 127 6.49 12.32 -5.33
C VAL A 127 7.63 13.24 -5.77
N SER A 128 8.16 14.08 -4.85
CA SER A 128 9.09 15.16 -5.21
C SER A 128 10.53 14.69 -5.39
N THR A 129 10.96 13.68 -4.62
CA THR A 129 12.35 13.20 -4.63
C THR A 129 12.53 11.95 -5.49
N LEU A 130 11.57 11.01 -5.41
CA LEU A 130 11.67 9.74 -6.11
C LEU A 130 10.92 9.73 -7.46
N GLY A 131 10.19 10.80 -7.79
CA GLY A 131 9.40 10.89 -9.02
C GLY A 131 8.18 9.95 -9.03
N GLY A 132 7.66 9.59 -7.85
CA GLY A 132 6.53 8.69 -7.71
C GLY A 132 5.23 9.27 -8.24
N PHE A 133 4.56 8.54 -9.11
CA PHE A 133 3.26 8.90 -9.69
C PHE A 133 2.15 7.92 -9.31
N GLY A 134 2.47 6.90 -8.53
CA GLY A 134 1.58 5.84 -8.07
C GLY A 134 2.34 4.76 -7.30
N VAL A 135 1.71 3.62 -7.07
CA VAL A 135 2.29 2.49 -6.34
C VAL A 135 2.06 1.17 -7.08
N PRO A 136 2.91 0.15 -6.84
CA PRO A 136 3.99 0.04 -5.85
C PRO A 136 5.26 0.83 -6.22
N ILE A 137 5.99 1.31 -5.22
CA ILE A 137 7.33 1.87 -5.36
C ILE A 137 8.28 1.08 -4.47
N LEU A 138 9.37 0.63 -5.02
CA LEU A 138 10.48 -0.01 -4.31
C LEU A 138 11.72 0.87 -4.38
N VAL A 139 12.43 0.99 -3.26
CA VAL A 139 13.74 1.65 -3.21
C VAL A 139 14.76 0.62 -2.71
N PRO A 140 15.41 -0.13 -3.61
CA PRO A 140 16.47 -1.06 -3.25
C PRO A 140 17.68 -0.34 -2.60
N PRO A 141 18.64 -1.09 -2.03
CA PRO A 141 19.85 -0.50 -1.43
C PRO A 141 20.67 0.39 -2.38
N THR A 142 20.46 0.31 -3.68
CA THR A 142 21.05 1.22 -4.68
C THR A 142 20.56 2.67 -4.53
N GLY A 143 19.47 2.90 -3.78
CA GLY A 143 18.81 4.21 -3.61
C GLY A 143 17.92 4.63 -4.79
N ARG A 144 17.94 3.88 -5.91
CA ARG A 144 17.12 4.20 -7.08
C ARG A 144 15.71 3.64 -6.94
N ALA A 145 14.73 4.50 -7.01
CA ALA A 145 13.33 4.10 -6.98
C ALA A 145 12.94 3.34 -8.26
N ILE A 146 12.17 2.27 -8.10
CA ILE A 146 11.54 1.52 -9.18
C ILE A 146 10.04 1.53 -8.95
N PHE A 147 9.27 1.91 -9.96
CA PHE A 147 7.83 1.74 -9.99
C PHE A 147 7.50 0.32 -10.48
N GLY A 148 6.88 -0.45 -9.62
CA GLY A 148 6.61 -1.87 -9.86
C GLY A 148 7.38 -2.79 -8.90
N PRO A 149 7.37 -4.12 -9.19
CA PRO A 149 6.70 -4.80 -10.29
C PRO A 149 5.18 -4.78 -10.14
N VAL A 150 4.47 -4.68 -11.25
CA VAL A 150 3.00 -4.84 -11.30
C VAL A 150 2.72 -6.29 -11.65
N ILE A 151 2.32 -7.07 -10.67
CA ILE A 151 2.19 -8.53 -10.74
C ILE A 151 0.85 -9.01 -10.18
N VAL A 152 0.32 -10.08 -10.73
CA VAL A 152 -0.84 -10.85 -10.26
C VAL A 152 -0.74 -12.27 -10.84
N PRO A 153 -0.71 -13.33 -10.00
CA PRO A 153 -0.51 -13.33 -8.55
C PRO A 153 0.93 -13.02 -8.14
N ALA A 154 1.14 -12.79 -6.84
CA ALA A 154 2.48 -12.69 -6.26
C ALA A 154 3.22 -14.02 -6.40
N PRO A 155 4.44 -14.06 -6.95
CA PRO A 155 5.23 -15.29 -7.05
C PRO A 155 5.78 -15.71 -5.69
N SER A 156 6.07 -17.01 -5.52
CA SER A 156 6.62 -17.61 -4.31
C SER A 156 7.86 -18.46 -4.63
N GLY A 157 8.59 -18.88 -3.58
CA GLY A 157 9.77 -19.73 -3.73
C GLY A 157 10.84 -19.15 -4.66
N ASP A 158 11.38 -19.98 -5.55
CA ASP A 158 12.45 -19.58 -6.47
C ASP A 158 12.02 -18.47 -7.44
N ASP A 159 10.77 -18.44 -7.86
CA ASP A 159 10.27 -17.40 -8.75
C ASP A 159 10.21 -16.03 -8.04
N ALA A 160 9.95 -16.00 -6.74
CA ALA A 160 10.04 -14.76 -5.97
C ALA A 160 11.48 -14.22 -5.95
N LEU A 161 12.47 -15.09 -5.78
CA LEU A 161 13.89 -14.72 -5.82
C LEU A 161 14.35 -14.30 -7.22
N ARG A 162 13.89 -14.99 -8.25
CA ARG A 162 14.20 -14.63 -9.65
C ARG A 162 13.67 -13.22 -9.98
N LEU A 163 12.44 -12.92 -9.56
CA LEU A 163 11.86 -11.59 -9.76
C LEU A 163 12.61 -10.52 -8.94
N TRP A 164 13.03 -10.84 -7.71
CA TRP A 164 13.83 -9.93 -6.88
C TRP A 164 15.17 -9.60 -7.56
N ASN A 165 15.87 -10.62 -8.08
CA ASN A 165 17.14 -10.43 -8.79
C ASN A 165 16.96 -9.55 -10.04
N LEU A 166 15.86 -9.73 -10.79
CA LEU A 166 15.52 -8.89 -11.93
C LEU A 166 15.33 -7.42 -11.51
N VAL A 167 14.49 -7.17 -10.51
CA VAL A 167 14.18 -5.82 -10.02
C VAL A 167 15.41 -5.14 -9.43
N TYR A 168 16.18 -5.88 -8.61
CA TYR A 168 17.42 -5.37 -8.03
C TYR A 168 18.44 -5.03 -9.11
N SER A 169 18.66 -5.93 -10.09
CA SER A 169 19.56 -5.69 -11.22
C SER A 169 19.10 -4.49 -12.04
N ALA A 170 17.81 -4.36 -12.34
CA ALA A 170 17.27 -3.21 -13.06
C ALA A 170 17.57 -1.88 -12.35
N SER A 171 17.57 -1.87 -11.01
CA SER A 171 17.89 -0.67 -10.23
C SER A 171 19.36 -0.22 -10.36
N GLN A 172 20.24 -1.08 -10.83
CA GLN A 172 21.67 -0.78 -11.02
C GLN A 172 21.99 -0.10 -12.35
N PHE A 173 21.08 -0.15 -13.33
CA PHE A 173 21.30 0.45 -14.64
C PHE A 173 20.89 1.93 -14.66
N PRO A 174 21.82 2.87 -14.91
CA PRO A 174 21.55 4.31 -14.79
C PRO A 174 20.53 4.85 -15.81
N HIS A 175 20.37 4.20 -16.96
CA HIS A 175 19.52 4.64 -18.08
C HIS A 175 18.41 3.62 -18.41
N PHE A 176 18.04 2.77 -17.47
CA PHE A 176 16.91 1.89 -17.60
C PHE A 176 15.66 2.56 -17.02
N TYR A 177 14.67 2.84 -17.83
CA TYR A 177 13.49 3.61 -17.43
C TYR A 177 12.22 2.77 -17.36
N GLU A 178 11.98 1.88 -18.31
CA GLU A 178 10.75 1.09 -18.37
C GLU A 178 10.97 -0.28 -19.04
N LEU A 179 10.30 -1.29 -18.49
CA LEU A 179 10.08 -2.58 -19.11
C LEU A 179 8.61 -2.95 -18.88
N LYS A 180 7.87 -3.15 -19.96
CA LYS A 180 6.42 -3.37 -19.90
C LYS A 180 6.00 -4.53 -20.79
N VAL A 181 5.16 -5.40 -20.24
CA VAL A 181 4.51 -6.48 -21.01
C VAL A 181 3.06 -6.08 -21.24
N PRO A 182 2.57 -6.05 -22.49
CA PRO A 182 1.16 -5.82 -22.79
C PRO A 182 0.28 -6.91 -22.17
N LYS A 183 -0.89 -6.52 -21.66
CA LYS A 183 -1.88 -7.46 -21.14
C LYS A 183 -2.76 -7.97 -22.28
N THR A 184 -2.98 -9.27 -22.33
CA THR A 184 -3.95 -9.93 -23.20
C THR A 184 -5.38 -9.80 -22.63
N ALA A 185 -6.38 -10.24 -23.38
CA ALA A 185 -7.76 -10.32 -22.89
C ALA A 185 -7.88 -11.31 -21.72
N ASP A 186 -7.17 -12.43 -21.77
CA ASP A 186 -7.16 -13.44 -20.71
C ASP A 186 -6.50 -12.90 -19.43
N ASP A 187 -5.40 -12.13 -19.56
CA ASP A 187 -4.79 -11.44 -18.42
C ASP A 187 -5.76 -10.47 -17.75
N LEU A 188 -6.53 -9.71 -18.54
CA LEU A 188 -7.52 -8.77 -18.00
C LEU A 188 -8.66 -9.49 -17.27
N THR A 189 -9.11 -10.64 -17.78
CA THR A 189 -10.11 -11.49 -17.12
C THR A 189 -9.56 -12.01 -15.79
N HIS A 190 -8.37 -12.60 -15.79
CA HIS A 190 -7.72 -13.09 -14.57
C HIS A 190 -7.53 -11.99 -13.51
N ILE A 191 -7.08 -10.80 -13.91
CA ILE A 191 -6.92 -9.64 -13.03
C ILE A 191 -8.27 -9.21 -12.44
N SER A 192 -9.31 -9.15 -13.26
CA SER A 192 -10.67 -8.77 -12.83
C SER A 192 -11.21 -9.73 -11.78
N GLU A 193 -11.05 -11.03 -12.00
CA GLU A 193 -11.44 -12.07 -11.05
C GLU A 193 -10.69 -11.94 -9.73
N ALA A 194 -9.35 -11.81 -9.79
CA ALA A 194 -8.49 -11.69 -8.62
C ALA A 194 -8.82 -10.44 -7.76
N PHE A 195 -9.32 -9.37 -8.37
CA PHE A 195 -9.62 -8.12 -7.66
C PHE A 195 -11.12 -7.91 -7.37
N THR A 196 -11.97 -8.87 -7.67
CA THR A 196 -13.42 -8.79 -7.43
C THR A 196 -13.79 -8.45 -5.98
N PRO A 197 -13.20 -9.07 -4.91
CA PRO A 197 -13.53 -8.71 -3.54
C PRO A 197 -13.24 -7.24 -3.22
N TYR A 198 -12.10 -6.73 -3.67
CA TYR A 198 -11.71 -5.33 -3.54
C TYR A 198 -12.70 -4.38 -4.25
N MET A 199 -13.09 -4.70 -5.48
CA MET A 199 -14.02 -3.87 -6.24
C MET A 199 -15.39 -3.79 -5.59
N ARG A 200 -15.85 -4.88 -4.96
CA ARG A 200 -17.11 -4.92 -4.21
C ARG A 200 -17.05 -4.13 -2.90
N ALA A 201 -15.90 -4.17 -2.20
CA ALA A 201 -15.71 -3.44 -0.96
C ALA A 201 -15.58 -1.92 -1.16
N ARG A 202 -15.20 -1.50 -2.36
CA ARG A 202 -14.91 -0.12 -2.69
C ARG A 202 -16.16 0.64 -3.09
N GLU A 203 -16.64 1.51 -2.22
CA GLU A 203 -17.74 2.46 -2.50
C GLU A 203 -17.15 3.77 -3.05
N TRP A 204 -16.91 3.84 -4.35
CA TRP A 204 -16.31 4.98 -5.01
C TRP A 204 -17.07 6.30 -4.79
N ASN A 205 -18.39 6.23 -4.80
CA ASN A 205 -19.23 7.42 -4.70
C ASN A 205 -19.22 8.02 -3.29
N THR A 206 -19.15 7.17 -2.25
CA THR A 206 -19.23 7.62 -0.86
C THR A 206 -17.89 8.07 -0.29
N VAL A 207 -16.79 7.50 -0.76
CA VAL A 207 -15.45 7.73 -0.18
C VAL A 207 -14.68 8.84 -0.90
N GLN A 208 -14.74 8.89 -2.22
CA GLN A 208 -14.04 9.92 -3.02
C GLN A 208 -14.96 11.04 -3.46
N ASN A 209 -16.26 10.81 -3.47
CA ASN A 209 -17.28 11.74 -3.90
C ASN A 209 -18.50 11.59 -2.99
N PRO A 210 -18.39 11.95 -1.69
CA PRO A 210 -19.53 11.90 -0.81
C PRO A 210 -20.68 12.71 -1.44
N ALA A 211 -21.89 12.20 -1.33
CA ALA A 211 -23.09 12.94 -1.72
C ALA A 211 -23.07 14.30 -1.02
N LEU A 212 -23.33 15.36 -1.77
CA LEU A 212 -23.48 16.71 -1.25
C LEU A 212 -24.70 16.78 -0.35
#